data_fdbd98ef4ddf9165f832b03aabbf145d
#
_entry.id   fdbd98ef4ddf9165f832b03aabbf145d
#
_cell.length_a   1.000
_cell.length_b   1.000
_cell.length_c   1.000
_cell.angle_alpha   90.00
_cell.angle_beta   90.00
_cell.angle_gamma   90.00
#
_symmetry.space_group_name_H-M   'P 1'
#
loop_
_entity.id
_entity.type
_entity.pdbx_description
1 polymer ?
#
loop_
_entity_poly.entity_id
_entity_poly.type
_entity_poly.pdbx_seq_one_letter_code
_entity_poly.pdbx_strand_id
1 'polypeptide(L)' 'ECERCGCDDPVVLEFHHRDDVVKVAEVATLVQRGASRARILAEIAKCIVLCANCHRREHFGSLYQ' A
#
# COMPACT_ATOMS: atom_id res chain seq x y z
N GLU A 1 10.18 1.97 4.49
CA GLU A 1 9.62 2.91 5.46
C GLU A 1 8.41 3.66 4.92
N CYS A 2 7.61 4.21 5.80
CA CYS A 2 6.48 5.05 5.41
C CYS A 2 6.98 6.29 4.67
N GLU A 3 6.43 6.55 3.49
CA GLU A 3 6.86 7.68 2.67
C GLU A 3 6.45 9.04 3.25
N ARG A 4 5.47 9.06 4.17
CA ARG A 4 4.96 10.30 4.77
C ARG A 4 5.63 10.65 6.08
N CYS A 5 5.82 9.69 6.97
CA CYS A 5 6.33 9.97 8.31
C CYS A 5 7.66 9.28 8.63
N GLY A 6 8.15 8.42 7.74
CA GLY A 6 9.42 7.72 7.93
C GLY A 6 9.38 6.54 8.88
N CYS A 7 8.20 6.13 9.36
CA CYS A 7 8.08 4.95 10.21
C CYS A 7 8.62 3.72 9.48
N ASP A 8 9.49 2.95 10.14
CA ASP A 8 10.12 1.77 9.55
C ASP A 8 9.72 0.46 10.22
N ASP A 9 8.68 0.48 11.05
CA ASP A 9 8.18 -0.73 11.71
C ASP A 9 7.39 -1.57 10.72
N PRO A 10 7.91 -2.75 10.31
CA PRO A 10 7.24 -3.56 9.30
C PRO A 10 5.86 -4.06 9.72
N VAL A 11 5.58 -4.11 11.03
CA VAL A 11 4.27 -4.55 11.53
C VAL A 11 3.16 -3.60 11.10
N VAL A 12 3.45 -2.30 10.99
CA VAL A 12 2.44 -1.29 10.67
C VAL A 12 2.56 -0.74 9.26
N LEU A 13 3.50 -1.22 8.44
CA LEU A 13 3.67 -0.75 7.07
C LEU A 13 2.70 -1.48 6.14
N GLU A 14 2.08 -0.71 5.24
CA GLU A 14 1.08 -1.22 4.32
C GLU A 14 1.35 -0.68 2.91
N PHE A 15 0.84 -1.40 1.90
CA PHE A 15 0.90 -0.93 0.51
C PHE A 15 -0.38 -0.18 0.18
N HIS A 16 -0.22 1.05 -0.31
CA HIS A 16 -1.32 1.88 -0.76
C HIS A 16 -1.19 2.12 -2.27
N HIS A 17 -2.17 1.69 -3.05
CA HIS A 17 -2.17 1.91 -4.50
C HIS A 17 -2.30 3.40 -4.79
N ARG A 18 -1.48 3.88 -5.74
CA ARG A 18 -1.58 5.27 -6.20
C ARG A 18 -2.88 5.47 -6.96
N ASP A 19 -3.42 6.68 -6.89
CA ASP A 19 -4.71 6.99 -7.51
C ASP A 19 -4.68 6.94 -9.03
N ASP A 20 -3.51 7.12 -9.63
CA ASP A 20 -3.34 7.21 -11.08
C ASP A 20 -3.10 5.84 -11.75
N VAL A 21 -3.22 4.75 -11.02
CA VAL A 21 -2.97 3.40 -11.56
C VAL A 21 -4.21 2.53 -11.44
N VAL A 22 -4.26 1.52 -12.31
CA VAL A 22 -5.34 0.52 -12.26
C VAL A 22 -4.96 -0.56 -11.26
N LYS A 23 -5.74 -0.65 -10.20
CA LYS A 23 -5.57 -1.67 -9.17
C LYS A 23 -6.16 -2.99 -9.68
N VAL A 24 -5.34 -4.04 -9.75
CA VAL A 24 -5.82 -5.38 -10.13
C VAL A 24 -6.29 -6.14 -8.89
N ALA A 25 -5.50 -6.10 -7.81
CA ALA A 25 -5.83 -6.78 -6.56
C ALA A 25 -5.02 -6.18 -5.42
N GLU A 26 -5.45 -6.43 -4.19
CA GLU A 26 -4.63 -6.13 -3.02
C GLU A 26 -3.40 -7.02 -3.01
N VAL A 27 -2.24 -6.47 -2.63
CA VAL A 27 -1.00 -7.23 -2.56
C VAL A 27 -1.15 -8.44 -1.63
N ALA A 28 -1.77 -8.24 -0.45
CA ALA A 28 -2.00 -9.32 0.50
C ALA A 28 -2.83 -10.46 -0.10
N THR A 29 -3.84 -10.12 -0.91
CA THR A 29 -4.68 -11.11 -1.59
C THR A 29 -3.88 -11.93 -2.58
N LEU A 30 -3.00 -11.28 -3.36
CA LEU A 30 -2.14 -11.98 -4.32
C LEU A 30 -1.21 -12.96 -3.61
N VAL A 31 -0.63 -12.56 -2.49
CA VAL A 31 0.23 -13.43 -1.69
C VAL A 31 -0.56 -14.64 -1.18
N GLN A 32 -1.75 -14.41 -0.63
CA GLN A 32 -2.59 -15.49 -0.10
C GLN A 32 -3.02 -16.47 -1.18
N ARG A 33 -3.25 -16.01 -2.39
CA ARG A 33 -3.64 -16.85 -3.52
C ARG A 33 -2.48 -17.61 -4.14
N GLY A 34 -1.24 -17.35 -3.71
CA GLY A 34 -0.06 -17.97 -4.30
C GLY A 34 0.24 -17.45 -5.69
N ALA A 35 -0.09 -16.20 -5.99
CA ALA A 35 0.25 -15.58 -7.26
C ALA A 35 1.76 -15.61 -7.49
N SER A 36 2.18 -15.57 -8.76
CA SER A 36 3.59 -15.57 -9.10
C SER A 36 4.29 -14.34 -8.52
N ARG A 37 5.59 -14.49 -8.25
CA ARG A 37 6.41 -13.38 -7.77
C ARG A 37 6.32 -12.17 -8.73
N ALA A 38 6.33 -12.44 -10.04
CA ALA A 38 6.25 -11.36 -11.05
C ALA A 38 4.95 -10.58 -10.92
N ARG A 39 3.83 -11.24 -10.69
CA ARG A 39 2.53 -10.57 -10.52
C ARG A 39 2.49 -9.76 -9.22
N ILE A 40 3.03 -10.32 -8.15
CA ILE A 40 3.08 -9.62 -6.86
C ILE A 40 3.94 -8.36 -6.98
N LEU A 41 5.13 -8.47 -7.57
CA LEU A 41 6.02 -7.33 -7.75
C LEU A 41 5.42 -6.26 -8.68
N ALA A 42 4.71 -6.67 -9.72
CA ALA A 42 4.04 -5.74 -10.61
C ALA A 42 2.97 -4.92 -9.87
N GLU A 43 2.26 -5.56 -8.96
CA GLU A 43 1.24 -4.87 -8.16
C GLU A 43 1.87 -3.95 -7.12
N ILE A 44 2.96 -4.40 -6.47
CA ILE A 44 3.72 -3.59 -5.51
C ILE A 44 4.27 -2.32 -6.18
N ALA A 45 4.71 -2.42 -7.43
CA ALA A 45 5.24 -1.27 -8.16
C ALA A 45 4.21 -0.15 -8.35
N LYS A 46 2.92 -0.46 -8.23
CA LYS A 46 1.84 0.52 -8.32
C LYS A 46 1.55 1.20 -6.97
N CYS A 47 2.25 0.82 -5.92
CA CYS A 47 1.95 1.25 -4.55
C CYS A 47 3.01 2.17 -4.00
N ILE A 48 2.62 2.93 -2.98
CA ILE A 48 3.55 3.57 -2.06
C ILE A 48 3.43 2.86 -0.72
N VAL A 49 4.46 2.95 0.10
CA VAL A 49 4.46 2.34 1.44
C VAL A 49 4.01 3.40 2.44
N LEU A 50 2.97 3.10 3.18
CA LEU A 50 2.45 3.97 4.24
C LEU A 50 2.27 3.16 5.51
N CYS A 51 2.54 3.78 6.66
CA CYS A 51 2.16 3.16 7.92
C CYS A 51 0.63 3.21 8.08
N ALA A 52 0.10 2.40 9.00
CA ALA A 52 -1.35 2.31 9.19
C ALA A 52 -1.99 3.68 9.43
N ASN A 53 -1.33 4.55 10.20
CA ASN A 53 -1.86 5.89 10.48
C ASN A 53 -1.91 6.76 9.23
N CYS A 54 -0.81 6.81 8.46
CA CYS A 54 -0.75 7.62 7.25
C CYS A 54 -1.68 7.06 6.17
N HIS A 55 -1.79 5.73 6.08
CA HIS A 55 -2.69 5.09 5.13
C HIS A 55 -4.14 5.47 5.42
N ARG A 56 -4.52 5.43 6.68
CA ARG A 56 -5.87 5.84 7.10
C ARG A 56 -6.13 7.32 6.80
N ARG A 57 -5.15 8.18 7.05
CA ARG A 57 -5.26 9.60 6.74
C ARG A 57 -5.42 9.84 5.24
N GLU A 58 -4.77 9.04 4.41
CA GLU A 58 -4.91 9.14 2.96
C GLU A 58 -6.35 8.88 2.52
N HIS A 59 -6.99 7.85 3.11
CA HIS A 59 -8.39 7.54 2.79
C HIS A 59 -9.37 8.58 3.30
N PHE A 60 -9.08 9.20 4.43
CA PHE A 60 -9.98 10.15 5.09
C PHE A 60 -9.42 11.57 5.09
N GLY A 61 -8.44 11.87 4.22
CA GLY A 61 -7.74 13.15 4.21
C GLY A 61 -8.65 14.35 4.10
N SER A 62 -9.72 14.24 3.31
CA SER A 62 -10.68 15.33 3.13
C SER A 62 -11.42 15.69 4.42
N LEU A 63 -11.47 14.79 5.40
CA LEU A 63 -12.14 15.03 6.67
C LEU A 63 -11.29 15.86 7.64
N TYR A 64 -9.98 15.96 7.37
CA TYR A 64 -9.02 16.60 8.26
C TYR A 64 -8.49 17.93 7.70
N GLN A 65 -9.00 18.37 6.60
CA GLN A 65 -8.61 19.64 5.96
C GLN A 65 -9.47 20.80 6.41
#